data_26635a0aeece976dc890525f77b47bc8
#
_entry.id   26635a0aeece976dc890525f77b47bc8
#
_cell.length_a   1.000
_cell.length_b   1.000
_cell.length_c   1.000
_cell.angle_alpha   90.00
_cell.angle_beta   90.00
_cell.angle_gamma   90.00
#
_symmetry.space_group_name_H-M   'P 1'
#
loop_
_entity.id
_entity.type
_entity.pdbx_description
1 polymer ?
#
loop_
_entity_poly.entity_id
_entity_poly.type
_entity_poly.pdbx_seq_one_letter_code
_entity_poly.pdbx_strand_id
1 'polypeptide(L)'
;MVNKGLLKIIRTAEFIAAMLLAAIFITFLLQIFTRYAPKIAWLMPISNIEVWMKSLVPIGWTVNLISLLWVWLIFFGCAFFVRQKDHVSFDIVFHALPAKFQKILTVTTALIIISAMLYSFRPTYDAIFVSRLMELKKIQTLYIPITEERIAIKWLFAPYILLMIMVIIRYSSSLLVAFNFISQPNIPEPLKSQDSLSHGDDK
;
A
#
# COMPACT_ATOMS: atom_id res chain seq x y z
N MET A 1 0.10 10.59 -26.00
CA MET A 1 0.16 9.11 -26.03
C MET A 1 0.55 8.63 -24.64
N VAL A 2 -0.35 8.00 -23.91
CA VAL A 2 0.00 7.39 -22.60
C VAL A 2 0.99 6.28 -22.88
N ASN A 3 2.14 6.35 -22.25
CA ASN A 3 3.21 5.39 -22.46
C ASN A 3 2.69 3.99 -22.05
N LYS A 4 2.61 3.04 -23.03
CA LYS A 4 2.12 1.68 -22.80
C LYS A 4 2.81 0.99 -21.61
N GLY A 5 4.05 1.37 -21.33
CA GLY A 5 4.81 0.91 -20.16
C GLY A 5 4.22 1.39 -18.82
N LEU A 6 3.84 2.68 -18.74
CA LEU A 6 3.25 3.24 -17.52
C LEU A 6 1.90 2.58 -17.18
N LEU A 7 1.07 2.35 -18.20
CA LEU A 7 -0.21 1.63 -18.00
C LEU A 7 -0.02 0.19 -17.50
N LYS A 8 1.02 -0.50 -17.99
CA LYS A 8 1.36 -1.85 -17.49
C LYS A 8 1.77 -1.80 -16.02
N ILE A 9 2.62 -0.85 -15.63
CA ILE A 9 3.07 -0.71 -14.24
C ILE A 9 1.88 -0.44 -13.32
N ILE A 10 0.99 0.50 -13.69
CA ILE A 10 -0.21 0.81 -12.89
C ILE A 10 -1.10 -0.42 -12.74
N ARG A 11 -1.40 -1.12 -13.84
CA ARG A 11 -2.25 -2.33 -13.82
C ARG A 11 -1.63 -3.46 -12.99
N THR A 12 -0.30 -3.63 -13.06
CA THR A 12 0.40 -4.62 -12.23
C THR A 12 0.33 -4.24 -10.75
N ALA A 13 0.49 -2.95 -10.42
CA ALA A 13 0.37 -2.46 -9.05
C ALA A 13 -1.06 -2.66 -8.50
N GLU A 14 -2.09 -2.37 -9.29
CA GLU A 14 -3.49 -2.63 -8.94
C GLU A 14 -3.74 -4.12 -8.67
N PHE A 15 -3.22 -5.00 -9.52
CA PHE A 15 -3.34 -6.44 -9.34
C PHE A 15 -2.66 -6.93 -8.04
N ILE A 16 -1.44 -6.44 -7.75
CA ILE A 16 -0.72 -6.79 -6.52
C ILE A 16 -1.51 -6.32 -5.29
N ALA A 17 -2.03 -5.09 -5.31
CA ALA A 17 -2.83 -4.56 -4.20
C ALA A 17 -4.12 -5.36 -3.99
N ALA A 18 -4.80 -5.73 -5.07
CA ALA A 18 -6.00 -6.57 -5.02
C ALA A 18 -5.69 -7.96 -4.44
N MET A 19 -4.56 -8.57 -4.83
CA MET A 19 -4.11 -9.85 -4.28
C MET A 19 -3.78 -9.75 -2.78
N LEU A 20 -3.09 -8.68 -2.35
CA LEU A 20 -2.82 -8.45 -0.93
C LEU A 20 -4.11 -8.29 -0.13
N LEU A 21 -5.06 -7.50 -0.64
CA LEU A 21 -6.35 -7.30 0.00
C LEU A 21 -7.15 -8.60 0.07
N ALA A 22 -7.19 -9.39 -1.00
CA ALA A 22 -7.84 -10.70 -1.02
C ALA A 22 -7.20 -11.67 -0.01
N ALA A 23 -5.86 -11.69 0.09
CA ALA A 23 -5.15 -12.51 1.06
C ALA A 23 -5.48 -12.11 2.51
N ILE A 24 -5.55 -10.80 2.82
CA ILE A 24 -6.00 -10.29 4.12
C ILE A 24 -7.41 -10.77 4.41
N PHE A 25 -8.32 -10.61 3.46
CA PHE A 25 -9.73 -10.97 3.63
C PHE A 25 -9.91 -12.47 3.87
N ILE A 26 -9.27 -13.32 3.06
CA ILE A 26 -9.32 -14.79 3.21
C ILE A 26 -8.73 -15.20 4.57
N THR A 27 -7.59 -14.65 4.95
CA THR A 27 -6.95 -14.95 6.24
C THR A 27 -7.83 -14.53 7.41
N PHE A 28 -8.51 -13.39 7.30
CA PHE A 28 -9.45 -12.91 8.32
C PHE A 28 -10.68 -13.81 8.42
N LEU A 29 -11.25 -14.24 7.28
CA LEU A 29 -12.36 -15.20 7.28
C LEU A 29 -11.95 -16.54 7.91
N LEU A 30 -10.76 -17.03 7.57
CA LEU A 30 -10.21 -18.26 8.15
C LEU A 30 -10.06 -18.13 9.67
N GLN A 31 -9.57 -16.99 10.15
CA GLN A 31 -9.44 -16.72 11.57
C GLN A 31 -10.80 -16.70 12.29
N ILE A 32 -11.80 -16.04 11.71
CA ILE A 32 -13.16 -16.03 12.25
C ILE A 32 -13.71 -17.45 12.28
N PHE A 33 -13.61 -18.16 11.16
CA PHE A 33 -14.14 -19.52 11.03
C PHE A 33 -13.54 -20.45 12.09
N THR A 34 -12.21 -20.53 12.20
CA THR A 34 -11.56 -21.41 13.18
C THR A 34 -11.86 -21.04 14.64
N ARG A 35 -12.17 -19.76 14.91
CA ARG A 35 -12.51 -19.29 16.26
C ARG A 35 -13.95 -19.56 16.67
N TYR A 36 -14.87 -19.45 15.70
CA TYR A 36 -16.31 -19.52 16.00
C TYR A 36 -16.95 -20.85 15.62
N ALA A 37 -16.41 -21.60 14.65
CA ALA A 37 -16.94 -22.89 14.25
C ALA A 37 -17.13 -23.87 15.43
N PRO A 38 -16.16 -24.02 16.37
CA PRO A 38 -16.37 -24.90 17.53
C PRO A 38 -17.55 -24.47 18.44
N LYS A 39 -17.84 -23.16 18.48
CA LYS A 39 -18.91 -22.62 19.34
C LYS A 39 -20.30 -22.87 18.77
N ILE A 40 -20.44 -22.95 17.47
CA ILE A 40 -21.70 -23.17 16.77
C ILE A 40 -21.89 -24.63 16.30
N ALA A 41 -20.90 -25.47 16.58
CA ALA A 41 -20.89 -26.87 16.14
C ALA A 41 -22.14 -27.65 16.60
N TRP A 42 -22.70 -27.34 17.79
CA TRP A 42 -23.90 -27.94 18.34
C TRP A 42 -25.17 -27.70 17.50
N LEU A 43 -25.16 -26.69 16.62
CA LEU A 43 -26.27 -26.35 15.74
C LEU A 43 -26.31 -27.27 14.50
N MET A 44 -25.25 -28.05 14.25
CA MET A 44 -25.14 -28.87 13.06
C MET A 44 -25.84 -30.23 13.28
N PRO A 45 -26.79 -30.61 12.38
CA PRO A 45 -27.56 -31.85 12.51
C PRO A 45 -26.74 -33.12 12.15
N ILE A 46 -25.51 -32.93 11.62
CA ILE A 46 -24.65 -34.04 11.14
C ILE A 46 -23.51 -34.23 12.13
N SER A 47 -23.49 -35.35 12.81
CA SER A 47 -22.51 -35.67 13.87
C SER A 47 -21.04 -35.60 13.40
N ASN A 48 -20.75 -36.02 12.17
CA ASN A 48 -19.39 -35.97 11.62
C ASN A 48 -18.87 -34.52 11.45
N ILE A 49 -19.75 -33.62 11.05
CA ILE A 49 -19.41 -32.18 10.88
C ILE A 49 -19.26 -31.52 12.25
N GLU A 50 -20.11 -31.86 13.20
CA GLU A 50 -20.04 -31.37 14.57
C GLU A 50 -18.71 -31.75 15.23
N VAL A 51 -18.29 -33.00 15.14
CA VAL A 51 -17.01 -33.49 15.68
C VAL A 51 -15.85 -32.79 15.02
N TRP A 52 -15.87 -32.64 13.69
CA TRP A 52 -14.83 -31.94 12.95
C TRP A 52 -14.74 -30.45 13.34
N MET A 53 -15.86 -29.74 13.44
CA MET A 53 -15.90 -28.36 13.87
C MET A 53 -15.40 -28.17 15.31
N LYS A 54 -15.71 -29.07 16.23
CA LYS A 54 -15.21 -29.06 17.60
C LYS A 54 -13.70 -29.30 17.70
N SER A 55 -13.11 -30.02 16.74
CA SER A 55 -11.66 -30.26 16.68
C SER A 55 -10.84 -29.09 16.17
N LEU A 56 -11.47 -28.04 15.61
CA LEU A 56 -10.79 -26.88 15.09
C LEU A 56 -10.18 -26.06 16.24
N VAL A 57 -8.86 -25.82 16.12
CA VAL A 57 -8.12 -24.98 17.07
C VAL A 57 -7.88 -23.61 16.43
N PRO A 58 -8.04 -22.50 17.17
CA PRO A 58 -7.75 -21.17 16.66
C PRO A 58 -6.30 -21.06 16.16
N ILE A 59 -6.15 -20.59 14.93
CA ILE A 59 -4.85 -20.52 14.27
C ILE A 59 -4.14 -19.24 14.71
N GLY A 60 -3.08 -19.33 15.51
CA GLY A 60 -2.39 -18.18 16.09
C GLY A 60 -1.55 -17.38 15.09
N TRP A 61 -1.08 -17.98 14.00
CA TRP A 61 -0.23 -17.30 13.02
C TRP A 61 -1.00 -16.31 12.12
N THR A 62 -2.33 -16.46 12.00
CA THR A 62 -3.16 -15.61 11.14
C THR A 62 -3.12 -14.13 11.56
N VAL A 63 -3.07 -13.84 12.86
CA VAL A 63 -2.99 -12.45 13.36
C VAL A 63 -1.72 -11.75 12.88
N ASN A 64 -0.59 -12.44 13.00
CA ASN A 64 0.70 -11.88 12.59
C ASN A 64 0.81 -11.78 11.06
N LEU A 65 0.21 -12.71 10.31
CA LEU A 65 0.14 -12.64 8.86
C LEU A 65 -0.72 -11.45 8.40
N ILE A 66 -1.89 -11.25 9.01
CA ILE A 66 -2.74 -10.10 8.69
C ILE A 66 -1.98 -8.80 8.96
N SER A 67 -1.29 -8.67 10.09
CA SER A 67 -0.50 -7.50 10.42
C SER A 67 0.61 -7.24 9.40
N LEU A 68 1.32 -8.28 8.97
CA LEU A 68 2.34 -8.19 7.94
C LEU A 68 1.76 -7.71 6.61
N LEU A 69 0.67 -8.33 6.16
CA LEU A 69 0.01 -7.98 4.89
C LEU A 69 -0.58 -6.58 4.91
N TRP A 70 -1.13 -6.13 6.07
CA TRP A 70 -1.63 -4.75 6.22
C TRP A 70 -0.53 -3.72 6.06
N VAL A 71 0.62 -3.92 6.69
CA VAL A 71 1.77 -3.02 6.54
C VAL A 71 2.22 -2.97 5.08
N TRP A 72 2.34 -4.12 4.42
CA TRP A 72 2.67 -4.17 3.00
C TRP A 72 1.64 -3.46 2.13
N LEU A 73 0.33 -3.68 2.37
CA LEU A 73 -0.74 -3.03 1.62
C LEU A 73 -0.72 -1.51 1.77
N ILE A 74 -0.54 -1.01 3.01
CA ILE A 74 -0.51 0.44 3.28
C ILE A 74 0.68 1.09 2.60
N PHE A 75 1.89 0.58 2.82
CA PHE A 75 3.09 1.19 2.23
C PHE A 75 3.11 1.07 0.70
N PHE A 76 2.64 -0.07 0.17
CA PHE A 76 2.49 -0.26 -1.27
C PHE A 76 1.43 0.69 -1.85
N GLY A 77 0.29 0.83 -1.18
CA GLY A 77 -0.75 1.79 -1.55
C GLY A 77 -0.24 3.22 -1.58
N CYS A 78 0.47 3.65 -0.53
CA CYS A 78 1.08 4.97 -0.47
C CYS A 78 2.13 5.18 -1.58
N ALA A 79 2.90 4.14 -1.93
CA ALA A 79 3.92 4.22 -2.96
C ALA A 79 3.33 4.39 -4.37
N PHE A 80 2.27 3.65 -4.70
CA PHE A 80 1.76 3.57 -6.08
C PHE A 80 0.47 4.35 -6.33
N PHE A 81 -0.48 4.38 -5.37
CA PHE A 81 -1.83 4.92 -5.59
C PHE A 81 -2.03 6.34 -5.11
N VAL A 82 -1.37 6.76 -4.02
CA VAL A 82 -1.54 8.12 -3.52
C VAL A 82 -0.93 9.11 -4.51
N ARG A 83 -1.77 9.90 -5.16
CA ARG A 83 -1.36 10.97 -6.08
C ARG A 83 -1.14 12.26 -5.29
N GLN A 84 -0.30 13.13 -5.83
CA GLN A 84 -0.05 14.45 -5.24
C GLN A 84 -1.34 15.30 -5.12
N LYS A 85 -2.33 15.04 -5.99
CA LYS A 85 -3.66 15.66 -5.96
C LYS A 85 -4.58 15.15 -4.85
N ASP A 86 -4.29 13.95 -4.30
CA ASP A 86 -5.11 13.32 -3.26
C ASP A 86 -4.69 13.77 -1.84
N HIS A 87 -3.53 14.43 -1.73
CA HIS A 87 -3.19 15.16 -0.53
C HIS A 87 -4.07 16.40 -0.46
N VAL A 88 -4.79 16.56 0.64
CA VAL A 88 -5.49 17.81 0.97
C VAL A 88 -4.40 18.88 1.08
N SER A 89 -4.03 19.43 -0.06
CA SER A 89 -3.14 20.57 -0.12
C SER A 89 -3.97 21.81 0.20
N PHE A 90 -3.36 22.76 0.87
CA PHE A 90 -3.94 24.10 0.97
C PHE A 90 -3.87 24.78 -0.40
N ASP A 91 -4.57 24.20 -1.38
CA ASP A 91 -4.60 24.63 -2.78
C ASP A 91 -5.04 26.11 -2.92
N ILE A 92 -5.85 26.58 -1.98
CA ILE A 92 -6.34 27.97 -1.98
C ILE A 92 -5.16 28.96 -1.91
N VAL A 93 -4.20 28.72 -0.99
CA VAL A 93 -3.03 29.60 -0.85
C VAL A 93 -2.08 29.42 -2.03
N PHE A 94 -1.89 28.19 -2.49
CA PHE A 94 -1.00 27.88 -3.61
C PHE A 94 -1.50 28.50 -4.93
N HIS A 95 -2.82 28.41 -5.21
CA HIS A 95 -3.42 28.99 -6.41
C HIS A 95 -3.54 30.54 -6.36
N ALA A 96 -3.53 31.14 -5.17
CA ALA A 96 -3.50 32.60 -5.03
C ALA A 96 -2.11 33.20 -5.34
N LEU A 97 -1.06 32.38 -5.39
CA LEU A 97 0.30 32.84 -5.67
C LEU A 97 0.53 33.02 -7.18
N PRO A 98 1.33 34.01 -7.60
CA PRO A 98 1.77 34.14 -8.98
C PRO A 98 2.55 32.91 -9.45
N ALA A 99 2.43 32.52 -10.74
CA ALA A 99 3.02 31.31 -11.31
C ALA A 99 4.53 31.16 -11.03
N LYS A 100 5.28 32.25 -10.93
CA LYS A 100 6.71 32.21 -10.57
C LYS A 100 6.93 31.65 -9.15
N PHE A 101 6.16 32.14 -8.19
CA PHE A 101 6.24 31.67 -6.79
C PHE A 101 5.78 30.22 -6.65
N GLN A 102 4.72 29.83 -7.35
CA GLN A 102 4.29 28.43 -7.40
C GLN A 102 5.42 27.49 -7.87
N LYS A 103 6.12 27.89 -8.95
CA LYS A 103 7.26 27.11 -9.48
C LYS A 103 8.42 27.03 -8.47
N ILE A 104 8.79 28.16 -7.86
CA ILE A 104 9.86 28.19 -6.84
C ILE A 104 9.49 27.30 -5.67
N LEU A 105 8.27 27.41 -5.15
CA LEU A 105 7.80 26.62 -4.02
C LEU A 105 7.83 25.11 -4.33
N THR A 106 7.32 24.71 -5.52
CA THR A 106 7.34 23.32 -5.97
C THR A 106 8.77 22.77 -6.06
N VAL A 107 9.70 23.52 -6.65
CA VAL A 107 11.10 23.09 -6.79
C VAL A 107 11.77 23.00 -5.42
N THR A 108 11.58 24.01 -4.55
CA THR A 108 12.17 24.01 -3.21
C THR A 108 11.67 22.84 -2.37
N THR A 109 10.35 22.62 -2.35
CA THR A 109 9.75 21.49 -1.62
C THR A 109 10.26 20.15 -2.14
N ALA A 110 10.32 19.99 -3.46
CA ALA A 110 10.82 18.74 -4.06
C ALA A 110 12.30 18.49 -3.70
N LEU A 111 13.15 19.52 -3.73
CA LEU A 111 14.56 19.42 -3.33
C LEU A 111 14.71 19.05 -1.85
N ILE A 112 13.94 19.70 -0.96
CA ILE A 112 13.98 19.39 0.48
C ILE A 112 13.59 17.93 0.71
N ILE A 113 12.49 17.46 0.11
CA ILE A 113 12.01 16.09 0.30
C ILE A 113 13.01 15.07 -0.26
N ILE A 114 13.54 15.30 -1.47
CA ILE A 114 14.53 14.41 -2.07
C ILE A 114 15.79 14.34 -1.19
N SER A 115 16.31 15.49 -0.73
CA SER A 115 17.50 15.55 0.11
C SER A 115 17.28 14.84 1.44
N ALA A 116 16.13 15.06 2.09
CA ALA A 116 15.77 14.39 3.34
C ALA A 116 15.65 12.86 3.16
N MET A 117 15.01 12.40 2.07
CA MET A 117 14.85 10.98 1.77
C MET A 117 16.19 10.31 1.44
N LEU A 118 17.05 10.97 0.65
CA LEU A 118 18.38 10.44 0.34
C LEU A 118 19.27 10.37 1.58
N TYR A 119 19.24 11.40 2.43
CA TYR A 119 19.99 11.41 3.70
C TYR A 119 19.52 10.30 4.64
N SER A 120 18.20 10.09 4.73
CA SER A 120 17.59 9.07 5.58
C SER A 120 17.69 7.65 5.00
N PHE A 121 17.96 7.49 3.71
CA PHE A 121 17.93 6.20 3.03
C PHE A 121 18.96 5.22 3.60
N ARG A 122 20.23 5.65 3.70
CA ARG A 122 21.32 4.81 4.17
C ARG A 122 21.12 4.32 5.61
N PRO A 123 20.88 5.19 6.62
CA PRO A 123 20.67 4.74 7.99
C PRO A 123 19.42 3.86 8.13
N THR A 124 18.38 4.11 7.35
CA THR A 124 17.16 3.29 7.35
C THR A 124 17.43 1.90 6.76
N TYR A 125 18.15 1.82 5.66
CA TYR A 125 18.55 0.55 5.06
C TYR A 125 19.42 -0.27 6.03
N ASP A 126 20.43 0.35 6.63
CA ASP A 126 21.31 -0.29 7.60
C ASP A 126 20.53 -0.77 8.84
N ALA A 127 19.58 0.02 9.33
CA ALA A 127 18.73 -0.35 10.46
C ALA A 127 17.85 -1.57 10.15
N ILE A 128 17.32 -1.69 8.93
CA ILE A 128 16.39 -2.77 8.56
C ILE A 128 17.14 -4.04 8.13
N PHE A 129 18.16 -3.91 7.27
CA PHE A 129 18.77 -5.07 6.62
C PHE A 129 20.13 -5.47 7.20
N VAL A 130 20.90 -4.53 7.74
CA VAL A 130 22.24 -4.79 8.28
C VAL A 130 22.21 -5.04 9.78
N SER A 131 21.23 -4.49 10.49
CA SER A 131 21.11 -4.64 11.94
C SER A 131 20.83 -6.10 12.32
N ARG A 132 21.74 -6.73 13.06
CA ARG A 132 21.57 -8.08 13.63
C ARG A 132 20.31 -8.20 14.49
N LEU A 133 19.86 -7.12 15.13
CA LEU A 133 18.65 -7.13 15.96
C LEU A 133 17.39 -7.42 15.14
N MET A 134 17.31 -6.92 13.91
CA MET A 134 16.16 -7.15 13.02
C MET A 134 16.17 -8.55 12.39
N GLU A 135 17.33 -9.17 12.29
CA GLU A 135 17.48 -10.53 11.81
C GLU A 135 17.20 -11.56 12.90
N LEU A 136 17.69 -11.32 14.12
CA LEU A 136 17.50 -12.20 15.27
C LEU A 136 16.06 -12.17 15.80
N LYS A 137 15.38 -11.04 15.71
CA LYS A 137 13.97 -10.93 16.06
C LYS A 137 13.11 -11.54 14.97
N LYS A 138 12.58 -12.73 15.27
CA LYS A 138 11.67 -13.48 14.37
C LYS A 138 10.23 -13.34 14.86
N ILE A 139 9.29 -13.30 13.92
CA ILE A 139 7.85 -13.30 14.23
C ILE A 139 7.51 -14.67 14.80
N GLN A 140 7.04 -14.70 16.04
CA GLN A 140 6.95 -15.95 16.84
C GLN A 140 6.09 -17.05 16.22
N THR A 141 5.09 -16.69 15.42
CA THR A 141 4.08 -17.65 14.93
C THR A 141 4.10 -17.85 13.42
N LEU A 142 4.87 -17.07 12.66
CA LEU A 142 4.95 -17.19 11.21
C LEU A 142 6.15 -18.03 10.80
N TYR A 143 5.87 -19.19 10.21
CA TYR A 143 6.85 -20.12 9.64
C TYR A 143 6.75 -20.12 8.12
N ILE A 144 7.89 -20.23 7.44
CA ILE A 144 7.92 -20.48 6.01
C ILE A 144 7.68 -22.00 5.82
N PRO A 145 6.64 -22.41 5.08
CA PRO A 145 6.25 -23.84 5.00
C PRO A 145 7.32 -24.75 4.36
N ILE A 146 8.29 -24.17 3.63
CA ILE A 146 9.33 -24.92 2.92
C ILE A 146 10.58 -25.12 3.79
N THR A 147 10.95 -24.12 4.62
CA THR A 147 12.22 -24.12 5.38
C THR A 147 12.03 -24.27 6.88
N GLU A 148 10.78 -24.29 7.36
CA GLU A 148 10.42 -24.27 8.79
C GLU A 148 11.05 -23.10 9.58
N GLU A 149 11.65 -22.15 8.89
CA GLU A 149 12.24 -20.98 9.52
C GLU A 149 11.18 -19.92 9.79
N ARG A 150 11.32 -19.23 10.93
CA ARG A 150 10.45 -18.10 11.29
C ARG A 150 10.81 -16.88 10.46
N ILE A 151 9.79 -16.16 10.01
CA ILE A 151 9.95 -14.92 9.24
C ILE A 151 10.60 -13.86 10.12
N ALA A 152 11.70 -13.27 9.66
CA ALA A 152 12.39 -12.20 10.37
C ALA A 152 11.58 -10.91 10.34
N ILE A 153 11.61 -10.12 11.42
CA ILE A 153 10.91 -8.84 11.55
C ILE A 153 11.31 -7.83 10.46
N LYS A 154 12.49 -7.93 9.89
CA LYS A 154 12.96 -7.08 8.78
C LYS A 154 11.95 -7.00 7.62
N TRP A 155 11.21 -8.09 7.34
CA TRP A 155 10.21 -8.11 6.29
C TRP A 155 8.95 -7.27 6.59
N LEU A 156 8.69 -6.97 7.85
CA LEU A 156 7.64 -6.03 8.25
C LEU A 156 8.00 -4.59 7.88
N PHE A 157 9.28 -4.24 7.92
CA PHE A 157 9.76 -2.89 7.63
C PHE A 157 10.26 -2.71 6.18
N ALA A 158 10.49 -3.81 5.45
CA ALA A 158 10.95 -3.78 4.06
C ALA A 158 10.12 -2.88 3.12
N PRO A 159 8.77 -2.85 3.18
CA PRO A 159 7.97 -2.01 2.29
C PRO A 159 8.18 -0.51 2.52
N TYR A 160 8.72 -0.09 3.66
CA TYR A 160 9.10 1.31 3.88
C TYR A 160 10.21 1.78 2.93
N ILE A 161 11.18 0.91 2.62
CA ILE A 161 12.23 1.24 1.64
C ILE A 161 11.63 1.40 0.24
N LEU A 162 10.67 0.54 -0.12
CA LEU A 162 9.92 0.70 -1.38
C LEU A 162 9.24 2.06 -1.46
N LEU A 163 8.56 2.47 -0.37
CA LEU A 163 7.94 3.79 -0.28
C LEU A 163 8.96 4.92 -0.47
N MET A 164 10.11 4.86 0.22
CA MET A 164 11.17 5.88 0.08
C MET A 164 11.65 6.02 -1.36
N ILE A 165 11.92 4.89 -2.04
CA ILE A 165 12.34 4.88 -3.45
C ILE A 165 11.28 5.53 -4.34
N MET A 166 10.00 5.16 -4.16
CA MET A 166 8.91 5.70 -4.96
C MET A 166 8.67 7.20 -4.72
N VAL A 167 8.85 7.66 -3.47
CA VAL A 167 8.79 9.09 -3.15
C VAL A 167 9.91 9.85 -3.87
N ILE A 168 11.15 9.35 -3.82
CA ILE A 168 12.28 9.97 -4.53
C ILE A 168 12.00 10.04 -6.04
N ILE A 169 11.55 8.94 -6.65
CA ILE A 169 11.22 8.90 -8.09
C ILE A 169 10.13 9.93 -8.43
N ARG A 170 9.07 10.00 -7.62
CA ARG A 170 7.95 10.92 -7.83
C ARG A 170 8.38 12.38 -7.76
N TYR A 171 9.10 12.78 -6.73
CA TYR A 171 9.56 14.16 -6.59
C TYR A 171 10.64 14.53 -7.62
N SER A 172 11.48 13.57 -8.02
CA SER A 172 12.42 13.76 -9.13
C SER A 172 11.69 13.99 -10.46
N SER A 173 10.63 13.23 -10.74
CA SER A 173 9.80 13.44 -11.93
C SER A 173 9.09 14.79 -11.90
N SER A 174 8.63 15.24 -10.73
CA SER A 174 8.03 16.56 -10.55
C SER A 174 9.03 17.70 -10.84
N LEU A 175 10.28 17.53 -10.43
CA LEU A 175 11.36 18.48 -10.78
C LEU A 175 11.61 18.54 -12.29
N LEU A 176 11.69 17.39 -12.96
CA LEU A 176 11.89 17.33 -14.41
C LEU A 176 10.77 18.04 -15.19
N VAL A 177 9.52 17.86 -14.74
CA VAL A 177 8.37 18.58 -15.31
C VAL A 177 8.45 20.09 -15.02
N ALA A 178 8.81 20.49 -13.80
CA ALA A 178 8.94 21.89 -13.42
C ALA A 178 10.01 22.63 -14.22
N PHE A 179 11.07 21.94 -14.65
CA PHE A 179 12.10 22.49 -15.53
C PHE A 179 11.76 22.41 -17.03
N ASN A 180 10.57 21.98 -17.41
CA ASN A 180 10.13 21.77 -18.81
C ASN A 180 10.96 20.75 -19.60
N PHE A 181 11.65 19.84 -18.93
CA PHE A 181 12.40 18.78 -19.60
C PHE A 181 11.50 17.67 -20.15
N ILE A 182 10.31 17.48 -19.55
CA ILE A 182 9.35 16.45 -19.97
C ILE A 182 7.95 17.07 -19.94
N SER A 183 7.20 16.92 -21.03
CA SER A 183 5.78 17.28 -21.08
C SER A 183 4.98 16.37 -20.13
N GLN A 184 4.04 16.93 -19.37
CA GLN A 184 3.22 16.13 -18.47
C GLN A 184 2.54 14.98 -19.22
N PRO A 185 2.65 13.73 -18.77
CA PRO A 185 1.84 12.67 -19.34
C PRO A 185 0.37 12.97 -19.05
N ASN A 186 -0.45 13.09 -20.11
CA ASN A 186 -1.90 13.17 -19.99
C ASN A 186 -2.40 11.87 -19.34
N ILE A 187 -2.62 11.90 -18.04
CA ILE A 187 -3.31 10.82 -17.35
C ILE A 187 -4.79 11.09 -17.59
N PRO A 188 -5.55 10.16 -18.23
CA PRO A 188 -6.98 10.33 -18.40
C PRO A 188 -7.63 10.51 -17.02
N GLU A 189 -8.42 11.56 -16.84
CA GLU A 189 -9.29 11.68 -15.68
C GLU A 189 -10.21 10.44 -15.66
N PRO A 190 -10.42 9.82 -14.51
CA PRO A 190 -11.47 8.82 -14.38
C PRO A 190 -12.77 9.48 -14.81
N LEU A 191 -13.52 8.80 -15.69
CA LEU A 191 -14.80 9.21 -16.24
C LEU A 191 -15.59 9.96 -15.18
N LYS A 192 -15.86 11.25 -15.42
CA LYS A 192 -16.83 12.01 -14.65
C LYS A 192 -18.12 11.19 -14.69
N SER A 193 -18.60 10.79 -13.55
CA SER A 193 -19.89 10.14 -13.39
C SER A 193 -20.93 10.93 -14.17
N GLN A 194 -21.68 10.24 -15.03
CA GLN A 194 -22.78 10.79 -15.86
C GLN A 194 -23.98 11.17 -15.00
N ASP A 195 -23.81 11.92 -13.93
CA ASP A 195 -24.91 12.39 -13.07
C ASP A 195 -25.46 13.77 -13.47
N SER A 196 -25.10 14.29 -14.65
CA SER A 196 -25.60 15.58 -15.12
C SER A 196 -26.66 15.51 -16.26
N LEU A 197 -27.23 14.34 -16.52
CA LEU A 197 -28.24 14.18 -17.59
C LEU A 197 -29.64 13.81 -17.10
N SER A 198 -30.05 14.26 -15.90
CA SER A 198 -31.42 14.07 -15.45
C SER A 198 -32.06 15.32 -14.83
N HIS A 199 -31.74 16.51 -15.34
CA HIS A 199 -32.54 17.69 -14.99
C HIS A 199 -32.64 18.62 -16.22
N GLY A 200 -33.67 18.42 -17.01
CA GLY A 200 -34.01 19.35 -18.06
C GLY A 200 -34.92 18.76 -19.11
N ASP A 201 -36.15 18.44 -18.74
CA ASP A 201 -37.33 18.55 -19.63
C ASP A 201 -38.58 18.30 -18.80
N ASP A 202 -39.07 19.36 -18.19
CA ASP A 202 -40.48 19.55 -17.85
C ASP A 202 -40.73 21.06 -17.81
N LYS A 203 -41.04 21.63 -18.98
CA LYS A 203 -41.95 22.79 -19.15
C LYS A 203 -42.55 22.78 -20.53
#